data_01d1a8b4adc2fe3f5f0d889b08215d5b
#
_entry.id   01d1a8b4adc2fe3f5f0d889b08215d5b
#
_cell.length_a   1.000
_cell.length_b   1.000
_cell.length_c   1.000
_cell.angle_alpha   90.00
_cell.angle_beta   90.00
_cell.angle_gamma   90.00
#
_symmetry.space_group_name_H-M   'P 1'
#
loop_
_entity.id
_entity.type
_entity.pdbx_description
1 polymer ?
#
loop_
_entity_poly.entity_id
_entity_poly.type
_entity_poly.pdbx_seq_one_letter_code
_entity_poly.pdbx_strand_id
1 'polypeptide(L)'
;MQVLLLHFATGLLPGLALSTPKQGTLAGFVHASPLFVLYDGYSAVYLFFILSGYVLTLAFQARETRPLPALAGRLVRLGLPALVAGILSATIFAVFGGLNPEVGRLVDSTWYAHLWQPTLGVTNLVKDVVVSGLLLGYLPVEPWMGLLPGWRLTLDVSLSAPLWTLSVELYGSVLIWLLVALERRGVWPWRIGLAVALLLLLRGPYLCFLAGHLMARHRFAERAPVVARLPALLLILGGLALCVMAEFRMLPPVTAFCAANLPLVPCSPGGLQQKIYGSLLVFVGLVQLPWLRQALQARWARGLGEISFSLYLTHWPLLFGPVAALVLALQGPLGLPPARLLAIVAGLALSFALARLFLPVDRLAVRLSRRVQGRRPAISRS
;
A
#
# COMPACT_ATOMS: atom_id res chain seq x y z
N MET A 1 -2.96 2.64 -8.17
CA MET A 1 -4.29 2.74 -8.79
C MET A 1 -5.35 1.99 -8.01
N GLN A 2 -5.21 0.68 -7.75
CA GLN A 2 -6.19 -0.13 -7.00
C GLN A 2 -6.52 0.44 -5.61
N VAL A 3 -5.54 0.95 -4.85
CA VAL A 3 -5.78 1.60 -3.55
C VAL A 3 -6.71 2.81 -3.68
N LEU A 4 -6.47 3.65 -4.68
CA LEU A 4 -7.33 4.80 -4.98
C LEU A 4 -8.77 4.33 -5.28
N LEU A 5 -8.91 3.34 -6.16
CA LEU A 5 -10.22 2.77 -6.51
C LEU A 5 -10.92 2.14 -5.30
N LEU A 6 -10.19 1.43 -4.44
CA LEU A 6 -10.73 0.87 -3.20
C LEU A 6 -11.33 1.97 -2.31
N HIS A 7 -10.57 3.04 -2.06
CA HIS A 7 -11.03 4.10 -1.16
C HIS A 7 -12.24 4.85 -1.73
N PHE A 8 -12.25 5.14 -3.03
CA PHE A 8 -13.41 5.77 -3.68
C PHE A 8 -14.64 4.86 -3.69
N ALA A 9 -14.45 3.56 -3.96
CA ALA A 9 -15.52 2.59 -3.91
C ALA A 9 -16.09 2.44 -2.49
N THR A 10 -15.23 2.25 -1.49
CA THR A 10 -15.64 2.10 -0.09
C THR A 10 -16.34 3.37 0.44
N GLY A 11 -15.85 4.55 0.05
CA GLY A 11 -16.41 5.82 0.49
C GLY A 11 -17.78 6.13 -0.14
N LEU A 12 -17.86 6.09 -1.45
CA LEU A 12 -19.01 6.63 -2.19
C LEU A 12 -19.93 5.57 -2.78
N LEU A 13 -19.50 4.33 -2.86
CA LEU A 13 -20.26 3.19 -3.38
C LEU A 13 -20.26 2.04 -2.36
N PRO A 14 -20.92 2.20 -1.19
CA PRO A 14 -20.79 1.26 -0.06
C PRO A 14 -21.23 -0.17 -0.41
N GLY A 15 -22.03 -0.35 -1.45
CA GLY A 15 -22.35 -1.69 -1.98
C GLY A 15 -21.15 -2.44 -2.56
N LEU A 16 -20.05 -1.72 -2.90
CA LEU A 16 -18.76 -2.28 -3.30
C LEU A 16 -17.78 -2.34 -2.11
N ALA A 17 -18.22 -1.95 -0.91
CA ALA A 17 -17.34 -1.88 0.27
C ALA A 17 -17.15 -3.25 0.90
N LEU A 18 -15.96 -3.43 1.51
CA LEU A 18 -15.57 -4.63 2.25
C LEU A 18 -16.47 -4.91 3.47
N SER A 19 -17.06 -3.87 4.07
CA SER A 19 -17.76 -3.96 5.36
C SER A 19 -19.27 -4.23 5.26
N THR A 20 -19.94 -3.85 4.18
CA THR A 20 -21.41 -3.96 4.07
C THR A 20 -21.91 -4.23 2.65
N PRO A 21 -21.60 -5.39 2.05
CA PRO A 21 -22.15 -5.73 0.75
C PRO A 21 -23.66 -5.93 0.87
N LYS A 22 -24.45 -5.10 0.18
CA LYS A 22 -25.91 -5.32 0.08
C LYS A 22 -26.16 -6.51 -0.83
N GLN A 23 -26.53 -7.65 -0.25
CA GLN A 23 -26.92 -8.86 -0.99
C GLN A 23 -28.06 -8.54 -1.98
N GLY A 24 -28.00 -9.16 -3.16
CA GLY A 24 -29.03 -8.98 -4.20
C GLY A 24 -28.89 -7.70 -5.04
N THR A 25 -27.87 -6.89 -4.84
CA THR A 25 -27.55 -5.73 -5.68
C THR A 25 -26.42 -6.02 -6.65
N LEU A 26 -26.35 -5.30 -7.79
CA LEU A 26 -25.23 -5.37 -8.73
C LEU A 26 -23.89 -5.08 -8.05
N ALA A 27 -23.87 -4.10 -7.15
CA ALA A 27 -22.68 -3.74 -6.38
C ALA A 27 -22.25 -4.89 -5.45
N GLY A 28 -23.17 -5.55 -4.76
CA GLY A 28 -22.90 -6.73 -3.95
C GLY A 28 -22.40 -7.92 -4.78
N PHE A 29 -22.94 -8.09 -6.01
CA PHE A 29 -22.44 -9.10 -6.96
C PHE A 29 -20.99 -8.79 -7.39
N VAL A 30 -20.68 -7.56 -7.76
CA VAL A 30 -19.31 -7.14 -8.13
C VAL A 30 -18.34 -7.36 -6.97
N HIS A 31 -18.73 -6.96 -5.75
CA HIS A 31 -17.94 -7.16 -4.53
C HIS A 31 -17.66 -8.65 -4.27
N ALA A 32 -18.65 -9.52 -4.43
CA ALA A 32 -18.53 -10.96 -4.23
C ALA A 32 -17.98 -11.72 -5.45
N SER A 33 -17.55 -11.03 -6.50
CA SER A 33 -17.05 -11.63 -7.74
C SER A 33 -15.54 -11.42 -7.92
N PRO A 34 -14.87 -12.14 -8.85
CA PRO A 34 -13.48 -11.89 -9.20
C PRO A 34 -13.17 -10.46 -9.64
N LEU A 35 -14.21 -9.67 -10.01
CA LEU A 35 -14.05 -8.25 -10.37
C LEU A 35 -13.53 -7.40 -9.20
N PHE A 36 -13.66 -7.87 -7.95
CA PHE A 36 -13.05 -7.22 -6.79
C PHE A 36 -11.53 -6.98 -6.97
N VAL A 37 -10.85 -7.83 -7.72
CA VAL A 37 -9.41 -7.67 -8.01
C VAL A 37 -9.08 -6.32 -8.64
N LEU A 38 -10.03 -5.70 -9.36
CA LEU A 38 -9.81 -4.42 -10.03
C LEU A 38 -9.58 -3.26 -9.03
N TYR A 39 -10.10 -3.40 -7.82
CA TYR A 39 -9.95 -2.41 -6.75
C TYR A 39 -9.46 -3.00 -5.42
N ASP A 40 -8.81 -4.17 -5.44
CA ASP A 40 -8.16 -4.76 -4.27
C ASP A 40 -6.88 -4.00 -3.90
N GLY A 41 -7.04 -2.93 -3.14
CA GLY A 41 -5.95 -2.07 -2.71
C GLY A 41 -4.95 -2.76 -1.79
N TYR A 42 -5.38 -3.70 -0.95
CA TYR A 42 -4.49 -4.43 -0.05
C TYR A 42 -3.50 -5.32 -0.79
N SER A 43 -3.98 -6.10 -1.75
CA SER A 43 -3.11 -6.95 -2.57
C SER A 43 -2.11 -6.11 -3.39
N ALA A 44 -2.53 -4.93 -3.86
CA ALA A 44 -1.62 -3.99 -4.52
C ALA A 44 -0.49 -3.51 -3.61
N VAL A 45 -0.79 -3.23 -2.33
CA VAL A 45 0.22 -2.85 -1.32
C VAL A 45 1.19 -4.00 -1.05
N TYR A 46 0.71 -5.24 -0.94
CA TYR A 46 1.58 -6.39 -0.74
C TYR A 46 2.48 -6.67 -1.94
N LEU A 47 1.98 -6.54 -3.17
CA LEU A 47 2.82 -6.59 -4.39
C LEU A 47 3.90 -5.51 -4.36
N PHE A 48 3.56 -4.30 -3.90
CA PHE A 48 4.53 -3.22 -3.73
C PHE A 48 5.60 -3.58 -2.69
N PHE A 49 5.25 -4.20 -1.55
CA PHE A 49 6.23 -4.64 -0.56
C PHE A 49 7.15 -5.75 -1.07
N ILE A 50 6.65 -6.68 -1.90
CA ILE A 50 7.49 -7.71 -2.55
C ILE A 50 8.51 -7.02 -3.47
N LEU A 51 8.04 -6.09 -4.30
CA LEU A 51 8.90 -5.32 -5.21
C LEU A 51 9.92 -4.48 -4.44
N SER A 52 9.52 -3.87 -3.31
CA SER A 52 10.44 -3.13 -2.43
C SER A 52 11.54 -4.02 -1.87
N GLY A 53 11.20 -5.21 -1.37
CA GLY A 53 12.20 -6.19 -0.91
C GLY A 53 13.18 -6.58 -2.01
N TYR A 54 12.68 -6.79 -3.22
CA TYR A 54 13.48 -7.12 -4.39
C TYR A 54 14.48 -5.98 -4.75
N VAL A 55 13.96 -4.77 -4.94
CA VAL A 55 14.75 -3.61 -5.36
C VAL A 55 15.74 -3.17 -4.29
N LEU A 56 15.35 -3.20 -3.02
CA LEU A 56 16.23 -2.86 -1.89
C LEU A 56 17.39 -3.85 -1.78
N THR A 57 17.14 -5.13 -1.97
CA THR A 57 18.20 -6.16 -1.97
C THR A 57 19.24 -5.85 -3.03
N LEU A 58 18.82 -5.63 -4.28
CA LEU A 58 19.75 -5.26 -5.36
C LEU A 58 20.51 -3.98 -5.06
N ALA A 59 19.82 -2.97 -4.51
CA ALA A 59 20.42 -1.69 -4.17
C ALA A 59 21.48 -1.79 -3.06
N PHE A 60 21.24 -2.64 -2.06
CA PHE A 60 22.18 -2.86 -0.96
C PHE A 60 23.30 -3.83 -1.32
N GLN A 61 23.06 -4.84 -2.17
CA GLN A 61 24.11 -5.73 -2.68
C GLN A 61 25.09 -5.01 -3.60
N ALA A 62 24.60 -4.10 -4.45
CA ALA A 62 25.43 -3.37 -5.40
C ALA A 62 26.48 -2.47 -4.75
N ARG A 63 26.33 -2.10 -3.47
CA ARG A 63 27.25 -1.18 -2.77
C ARG A 63 27.27 -1.46 -1.27
N GLU A 64 28.44 -1.29 -0.67
CA GLU A 64 28.55 -1.19 0.77
C GLU A 64 27.89 0.10 1.27
N THR A 65 26.77 -0.04 1.97
CA THR A 65 26.08 1.10 2.58
C THR A 65 26.20 1.01 4.09
N ARG A 66 26.80 2.04 4.69
CA ARG A 66 26.81 2.17 6.15
C ARG A 66 25.37 2.29 6.67
N PRO A 67 25.06 1.75 7.88
CA PRO A 67 23.68 1.72 8.39
C PRO A 67 23.06 3.10 8.53
N LEU A 68 23.76 4.05 9.15
CA LEU A 68 23.22 5.39 9.40
C LEU A 68 22.90 6.17 8.12
N PRO A 69 23.78 6.29 7.11
CA PRO A 69 23.43 6.92 5.85
C PRO A 69 22.30 6.20 5.08
N ALA A 70 22.24 4.86 5.16
CA ALA A 70 21.16 4.09 4.53
C ALA A 70 19.80 4.43 5.16
N LEU A 71 19.72 4.39 6.50
CA LEU A 71 18.51 4.72 7.24
C LEU A 71 18.10 6.18 7.07
N ALA A 72 19.04 7.12 7.22
CA ALA A 72 18.80 8.54 7.02
C ALA A 72 18.29 8.84 5.59
N GLY A 73 18.88 8.21 4.58
CA GLY A 73 18.41 8.32 3.21
C GLY A 73 16.98 7.78 3.01
N ARG A 74 16.62 6.70 3.71
CA ARG A 74 15.23 6.18 3.68
C ARG A 74 14.27 7.11 4.39
N LEU A 75 14.63 7.63 5.55
CA LEU A 75 13.81 8.62 6.28
C LEU A 75 13.55 9.86 5.42
N VAL A 76 14.56 10.39 4.74
CA VAL A 76 14.38 11.52 3.81
C VAL A 76 13.47 11.13 2.62
N ARG A 77 13.67 9.93 2.05
CA ARG A 77 12.92 9.45 0.88
C ARG A 77 11.44 9.27 1.15
N LEU A 78 11.09 8.83 2.36
CA LEU A 78 9.69 8.59 2.78
C LEU A 78 9.12 9.82 3.50
N GLY A 79 9.90 10.44 4.39
CA GLY A 79 9.44 11.47 5.31
C GLY A 79 9.17 12.82 4.63
N LEU A 80 10.02 13.26 3.70
CA LEU A 80 9.80 14.53 3.03
C LEU A 80 8.48 14.57 2.23
N PRO A 81 8.18 13.58 1.37
CA PRO A 81 6.89 13.55 0.69
C PRO A 81 5.70 13.37 1.66
N ALA A 82 5.86 12.56 2.71
CA ALA A 82 4.82 12.37 3.71
C ALA A 82 4.50 13.68 4.45
N LEU A 83 5.52 14.45 4.83
CA LEU A 83 5.35 15.75 5.48
C LEU A 83 4.60 16.73 4.57
N VAL A 84 5.01 16.86 3.32
CA VAL A 84 4.33 17.75 2.37
C VAL A 84 2.89 17.30 2.11
N ALA A 85 2.64 15.98 2.01
CA ALA A 85 1.29 15.43 1.88
C ALA A 85 0.45 15.67 3.15
N GLY A 86 1.04 15.56 4.34
CA GLY A 86 0.38 15.88 5.61
C GLY A 86 -0.01 17.38 5.70
N ILE A 87 0.89 18.29 5.31
CA ILE A 87 0.58 19.73 5.24
C ILE A 87 -0.53 20.00 4.22
N LEU A 88 -0.47 19.37 3.05
CA LEU A 88 -1.53 19.48 2.04
C LEU A 88 -2.86 18.97 2.58
N SER A 89 -2.87 17.83 3.27
CA SER A 89 -4.08 17.29 3.89
C SER A 89 -4.64 18.20 4.97
N ALA A 90 -3.79 18.76 5.82
CA ALA A 90 -4.20 19.73 6.84
C ALA A 90 -4.81 21.01 6.21
N THR A 91 -4.22 21.48 5.10
CA THR A 91 -4.73 22.63 4.36
C THR A 91 -6.11 22.34 3.74
N ILE A 92 -6.27 21.18 3.12
CA ILE A 92 -7.57 20.75 2.55
C ILE A 92 -8.60 20.59 3.68
N PHE A 93 -8.19 20.00 4.82
CA PHE A 93 -9.09 19.85 5.97
C PHE A 93 -9.54 21.22 6.56
N ALA A 94 -8.66 22.20 6.60
CA ALA A 94 -9.02 23.54 7.07
C ALA A 94 -10.10 24.21 6.20
N VAL A 95 -10.20 23.86 4.92
CA VAL A 95 -11.19 24.41 3.97
C VAL A 95 -12.46 23.53 3.88
N PHE A 96 -12.30 22.22 3.87
CA PHE A 96 -13.37 21.24 3.56
C PHE A 96 -13.66 20.28 4.72
N GLY A 97 -13.02 20.45 5.87
CA GLY A 97 -13.20 19.54 7.00
C GLY A 97 -14.64 19.46 7.50
N GLY A 98 -15.06 18.28 7.96
CA GLY A 98 -16.38 18.05 8.52
C GLY A 98 -17.51 17.81 7.50
N LEU A 99 -17.24 17.79 6.18
CA LEU A 99 -18.24 17.47 5.16
C LEU A 99 -18.47 15.96 5.01
N ASN A 100 -17.46 15.16 5.29
CA ASN A 100 -17.53 13.72 5.12
C ASN A 100 -18.55 13.00 6.02
N PRO A 101 -18.86 13.42 7.28
CA PRO A 101 -19.92 12.79 8.05
C PRO A 101 -21.30 12.95 7.42
N GLU A 102 -21.60 14.10 6.81
CA GLU A 102 -22.86 14.33 6.11
C GLU A 102 -22.96 13.47 4.85
N VAL A 103 -21.93 13.49 3.99
CA VAL A 103 -21.90 12.66 2.80
C VAL A 103 -21.95 11.18 3.16
N GLY A 104 -21.25 10.73 4.18
CA GLY A 104 -21.27 9.34 4.64
C GLY A 104 -22.68 8.87 5.04
N ARG A 105 -23.45 9.72 5.72
CA ARG A 105 -24.88 9.46 6.02
C ARG A 105 -25.73 9.38 4.75
N LEU A 106 -25.54 10.30 3.80
CA LEU A 106 -26.27 10.33 2.54
C LEU A 106 -26.04 9.09 1.68
N VAL A 107 -24.80 8.59 1.63
CA VAL A 107 -24.43 7.43 0.81
C VAL A 107 -24.50 6.10 1.58
N ASP A 108 -24.91 6.13 2.87
CA ASP A 108 -24.96 4.95 3.75
C ASP A 108 -23.57 4.28 3.93
N SER A 109 -22.51 5.10 4.10
CA SER A 109 -21.14 4.67 4.32
C SER A 109 -20.64 5.11 5.70
N THR A 110 -20.72 4.22 6.69
CA THR A 110 -20.17 4.45 8.04
C THR A 110 -18.67 4.66 8.01
N TRP A 111 -17.96 3.94 7.14
CA TRP A 111 -16.52 4.08 6.93
C TRP A 111 -16.16 5.52 6.52
N TYR A 112 -16.89 6.09 5.56
CA TYR A 112 -16.66 7.45 5.07
C TYR A 112 -17.02 8.49 6.12
N ALA A 113 -18.09 8.28 6.88
CA ALA A 113 -18.54 9.21 7.90
C ALA A 113 -17.58 9.36 9.08
N HIS A 114 -16.90 8.26 9.48
CA HIS A 114 -16.07 8.24 10.70
C HIS A 114 -14.58 8.49 10.47
N LEU A 115 -14.09 8.40 9.24
CA LEU A 115 -12.68 8.65 8.94
C LEU A 115 -12.39 10.14 8.68
N TRP A 116 -11.10 10.47 8.71
CA TRP A 116 -10.55 11.78 8.40
C TRP A 116 -11.12 12.90 9.30
N GLN A 117 -10.98 12.71 10.60
CA GLN A 117 -11.35 13.70 11.64
C GLN A 117 -10.11 14.21 12.41
N PRO A 118 -9.08 14.73 11.73
CA PRO A 118 -7.86 15.17 12.39
C PRO A 118 -8.09 16.42 13.22
N THR A 119 -7.35 16.54 14.31
CA THR A 119 -7.20 17.81 15.01
C THR A 119 -6.03 18.56 14.41
N LEU A 120 -6.27 19.78 13.91
CA LEU A 120 -5.23 20.62 13.32
C LEU A 120 -4.25 21.13 14.38
N GLY A 121 -2.99 21.27 14.00
CA GLY A 121 -1.91 21.78 14.84
C GLY A 121 -0.58 21.15 14.52
N VAL A 122 0.52 21.88 14.77
CA VAL A 122 1.88 21.41 14.45
C VAL A 122 2.21 20.11 15.20
N THR A 123 1.83 20.02 16.47
CA THR A 123 2.06 18.82 17.30
C THR A 123 1.35 17.60 16.71
N ASN A 124 0.10 17.76 16.26
CA ASN A 124 -0.67 16.66 15.67
C ASN A 124 -0.14 16.29 14.28
N LEU A 125 0.31 17.26 13.48
CA LEU A 125 0.99 16.98 12.21
C LEU A 125 2.26 16.16 12.44
N VAL A 126 3.08 16.49 13.44
CA VAL A 126 4.28 15.73 13.79
C VAL A 126 3.93 14.34 14.30
N LYS A 127 2.94 14.22 15.19
CA LYS A 127 2.46 12.91 15.68
C LYS A 127 1.96 12.03 14.53
N ASP A 128 1.22 12.62 13.60
CA ASP A 128 0.63 11.89 12.48
C ASP A 128 1.71 11.43 11.48
N VAL A 129 2.48 12.37 10.94
CA VAL A 129 3.42 12.06 9.86
C VAL A 129 4.67 11.35 10.37
N VAL A 130 5.27 11.85 11.47
CA VAL A 130 6.56 11.34 11.94
C VAL A 130 6.36 10.15 12.87
N VAL A 131 5.54 10.31 13.91
CA VAL A 131 5.40 9.25 14.92
C VAL A 131 4.57 8.09 14.37
N SER A 132 3.33 8.32 13.95
CA SER A 132 2.44 7.26 13.49
C SER A 132 2.75 6.82 12.06
N GLY A 133 2.98 7.75 11.13
CA GLY A 133 3.22 7.42 9.74
C GLY A 133 4.57 6.75 9.48
N LEU A 134 5.65 7.29 10.06
CA LEU A 134 7.01 6.81 9.75
C LEU A 134 7.59 5.87 10.79
N LEU A 135 7.40 6.16 12.10
CA LEU A 135 8.18 5.47 13.13
C LEU A 135 7.41 4.35 13.83
N LEU A 136 6.22 4.57 14.35
CA LEU A 136 5.55 3.62 15.24
C LEU A 136 4.33 2.90 14.62
N GLY A 137 3.89 3.32 13.45
CA GLY A 137 2.63 2.84 12.87
C GLY A 137 1.39 3.41 13.59
N TYR A 138 0.21 3.25 13.00
CA TYR A 138 -1.08 3.64 13.58
C TYR A 138 -1.68 2.54 14.46
N LEU A 139 -2.49 2.93 15.43
CA LEU A 139 -3.29 1.99 16.23
C LEU A 139 -4.56 1.60 15.45
N PRO A 140 -5.02 0.35 15.48
CA PRO A 140 -4.39 -0.89 15.99
C PRO A 140 -3.65 -1.70 14.92
N VAL A 141 -3.19 -1.08 13.82
CA VAL A 141 -2.69 -1.76 12.61
C VAL A 141 -1.40 -2.55 12.85
N GLU A 142 -0.56 -2.10 13.78
CA GLU A 142 0.71 -2.74 14.10
C GLU A 142 0.73 -3.23 15.57
N PRO A 143 0.31 -4.48 15.85
CA PRO A 143 0.08 -4.95 17.23
C PRO A 143 1.35 -5.12 18.07
N TRP A 144 2.51 -5.32 17.45
CA TRP A 144 3.75 -5.55 18.19
C TRP A 144 4.54 -4.27 18.54
N MET A 145 4.05 -3.14 18.07
CA MET A 145 4.54 -1.83 18.49
C MET A 145 3.70 -1.22 19.62
N GLY A 146 3.27 -2.02 20.60
CA GLY A 146 2.53 -1.57 21.79
C GLY A 146 3.26 -0.54 22.67
N LEU A 147 4.45 -0.08 22.21
CA LEU A 147 5.22 0.97 22.82
C LEU A 147 4.55 2.33 22.58
N LEU A 148 4.44 3.12 23.65
CA LEU A 148 3.99 4.51 23.63
C LEU A 148 2.58 4.75 23.02
N PRO A 149 1.52 4.10 23.50
CA PRO A 149 0.18 4.26 22.93
C PRO A 149 -0.30 5.72 22.94
N GLY A 150 0.10 6.53 23.91
CA GLY A 150 -0.28 7.94 24.00
C GLY A 150 0.38 8.86 22.95
N TRP A 151 1.35 8.36 22.18
CA TRP A 151 2.02 9.12 21.11
C TRP A 151 1.53 8.72 19.72
N ARG A 152 0.80 7.61 19.59
CA ARG A 152 0.30 7.08 18.33
C ARG A 152 -1.13 7.52 18.09
N LEU A 153 -1.45 7.82 16.85
CA LEU A 153 -2.81 8.13 16.43
C LEU A 153 -3.52 6.88 15.90
N THR A 154 -4.84 6.92 15.92
CA THR A 154 -5.70 5.98 15.21
C THR A 154 -5.94 6.47 13.77
N LEU A 155 -6.37 5.58 12.88
CA LEU A 155 -6.54 5.94 11.46
C LEU A 155 -7.66 6.94 11.21
N ASP A 156 -8.68 6.97 12.06
CA ASP A 156 -9.83 7.87 11.96
C ASP A 156 -9.45 9.34 12.17
N VAL A 157 -8.49 9.62 13.05
CA VAL A 157 -7.98 10.98 13.31
C VAL A 157 -6.73 11.33 12.50
N SER A 158 -6.30 10.46 11.58
CA SER A 158 -5.12 10.73 10.76
C SER A 158 -5.42 11.75 9.65
N LEU A 159 -4.45 12.60 9.33
CA LEU A 159 -4.48 13.47 8.15
C LEU A 159 -4.48 12.65 6.85
N SER A 160 -3.82 11.50 6.87
CA SER A 160 -3.77 10.61 5.70
C SER A 160 -3.56 9.17 6.14
N ALA A 161 -4.65 8.41 6.29
CA ALA A 161 -4.59 7.01 6.70
C ALA A 161 -3.64 6.14 5.85
N PRO A 162 -3.47 6.34 4.51
CA PRO A 162 -2.48 5.61 3.72
C PRO A 162 -1.04 5.68 4.24
N LEU A 163 -0.68 6.64 5.08
CA LEU A 163 0.67 6.73 5.67
C LEU A 163 1.04 5.51 6.53
N TRP A 164 0.09 4.65 6.93
CA TRP A 164 0.37 3.44 7.71
C TRP A 164 1.40 2.51 7.05
N THR A 165 1.48 2.51 5.72
CA THR A 165 2.44 1.66 4.99
C THR A 165 3.88 2.15 5.08
N LEU A 166 4.11 3.43 5.45
CA LEU A 166 5.46 4.00 5.46
C LEU A 166 6.32 3.47 6.61
N SER A 167 5.72 3.19 7.76
CA SER A 167 6.41 2.52 8.87
C SER A 167 6.83 1.10 8.46
N VAL A 168 5.92 0.35 7.82
CA VAL A 168 6.21 -0.99 7.29
C VAL A 168 7.35 -0.93 6.26
N GLU A 169 7.33 0.06 5.36
CA GLU A 169 8.35 0.27 4.34
C GLU A 169 9.71 0.64 4.95
N LEU A 170 9.72 1.46 6.00
CA LEU A 170 10.93 1.82 6.72
C LEU A 170 11.56 0.59 7.39
N TYR A 171 10.78 -0.15 8.17
CA TYR A 171 11.27 -1.36 8.86
C TYR A 171 11.61 -2.49 7.91
N GLY A 172 10.83 -2.66 6.82
CA GLY A 172 11.16 -3.57 5.73
C GLY A 172 12.54 -3.24 5.12
N SER A 173 12.86 -1.94 4.99
CA SER A 173 14.17 -1.51 4.49
C SER A 173 15.31 -1.84 5.47
N VAL A 174 15.08 -1.68 6.78
CA VAL A 174 16.05 -2.06 7.83
C VAL A 174 16.26 -3.57 7.80
N LEU A 175 15.19 -4.35 7.71
CA LEU A 175 15.24 -5.81 7.63
C LEU A 175 16.09 -6.28 6.45
N ILE A 176 15.84 -5.74 5.25
CA ILE A 176 16.61 -6.11 4.05
C ILE A 176 18.06 -5.67 4.16
N TRP A 177 18.32 -4.47 4.72
CA TRP A 177 19.68 -4.02 4.97
C TRP A 177 20.42 -4.99 5.92
N LEU A 178 19.78 -5.42 7.02
CA LEU A 178 20.35 -6.38 7.97
C LEU A 178 20.67 -7.73 7.30
N LEU A 179 19.74 -8.28 6.51
CA LEU A 179 19.96 -9.55 5.81
C LEU A 179 21.11 -9.47 4.81
N VAL A 180 21.22 -8.37 4.06
CA VAL A 180 22.35 -8.16 3.13
C VAL A 180 23.66 -7.97 3.90
N ALA A 181 23.65 -7.29 5.06
CA ALA A 181 24.83 -7.16 5.91
C ALA A 181 25.30 -8.51 6.48
N LEU A 182 24.35 -9.37 6.88
CA LEU A 182 24.65 -10.75 7.33
C LEU A 182 25.17 -11.62 6.18
N GLU A 183 24.63 -11.47 4.98
CA GLU A 183 25.09 -12.18 3.78
C GLU A 183 26.58 -11.88 3.49
N ARG A 184 27.01 -10.64 3.67
CA ARG A 184 28.43 -10.24 3.52
C ARG A 184 29.36 -10.86 4.57
N ARG A 185 28.83 -11.22 5.74
CA ARG A 185 29.59 -11.91 6.79
C ARG A 185 29.73 -13.41 6.55
N GLY A 186 28.92 -13.97 5.63
CA GLY A 186 28.95 -15.36 5.23
C GLY A 186 27.57 -16.00 5.12
N VAL A 187 27.57 -17.22 4.59
CA VAL A 187 26.33 -17.97 4.33
C VAL A 187 25.60 -18.34 5.62
N TRP A 188 26.31 -18.73 6.65
CA TRP A 188 25.72 -19.16 7.92
C TRP A 188 25.03 -18.03 8.68
N PRO A 189 25.67 -16.85 8.92
CA PRO A 189 25.00 -15.71 9.53
C PRO A 189 23.73 -15.30 8.78
N TRP A 190 23.76 -15.29 7.45
CA TRP A 190 22.61 -15.01 6.63
C TRP A 190 21.48 -16.04 6.80
N ARG A 191 21.78 -17.35 6.78
CA ARG A 191 20.78 -18.42 6.98
C ARG A 191 20.11 -18.32 8.34
N ILE A 192 20.88 -18.08 9.39
CA ILE A 192 20.36 -17.90 10.75
C ILE A 192 19.46 -16.67 10.81
N GLY A 193 19.92 -15.52 10.30
CA GLY A 193 19.15 -14.29 10.27
C GLY A 193 17.86 -14.44 9.48
N LEU A 194 17.90 -15.13 8.34
CA LEU A 194 16.70 -15.42 7.53
C LEU A 194 15.74 -16.36 8.28
N ALA A 195 16.22 -17.42 8.92
CA ALA A 195 15.39 -18.33 9.67
C ALA A 195 14.68 -17.62 10.84
N VAL A 196 15.41 -16.79 11.59
CA VAL A 196 14.85 -15.97 12.67
C VAL A 196 13.81 -14.98 12.09
N ALA A 197 14.12 -14.30 11.00
CA ALA A 197 13.18 -13.38 10.37
C ALA A 197 11.90 -14.10 9.89
N LEU A 198 12.02 -15.28 9.29
CA LEU A 198 10.86 -16.07 8.87
C LEU A 198 10.02 -16.51 10.06
N LEU A 199 10.64 -17.02 11.14
CA LEU A 199 9.91 -17.42 12.34
C LEU A 199 9.11 -16.28 12.97
N LEU A 200 9.70 -15.09 13.03
CA LEU A 200 9.08 -13.93 13.67
C LEU A 200 8.05 -13.21 12.77
N LEU A 201 8.27 -13.22 11.45
CA LEU A 201 7.57 -12.33 10.51
C LEU A 201 6.68 -13.05 9.49
N LEU A 202 6.50 -14.37 9.64
CA LEU A 202 5.72 -15.21 8.71
C LEU A 202 4.27 -14.74 8.56
N ARG A 203 3.72 -14.11 9.59
CA ARG A 203 2.31 -13.69 9.68
C ARG A 203 2.08 -12.21 9.38
N GLY A 204 3.01 -11.53 8.76
CA GLY A 204 2.87 -10.10 8.55
C GLY A 204 3.33 -9.63 7.16
N PRO A 205 3.19 -8.34 6.87
CA PRO A 205 3.57 -7.73 5.59
C PRO A 205 5.07 -7.86 5.30
N TYR A 206 5.89 -8.06 6.32
CA TYR A 206 7.34 -8.24 6.17
C TYR A 206 7.73 -9.54 5.45
N LEU A 207 6.85 -10.55 5.42
CA LEU A 207 7.04 -11.72 4.57
C LEU A 207 7.18 -11.34 3.09
N CYS A 208 6.49 -10.30 2.65
CA CYS A 208 6.62 -9.77 1.29
C CYS A 208 8.04 -9.28 1.01
N PHE A 209 8.65 -8.55 1.95
CA PHE A 209 10.03 -8.09 1.82
C PHE A 209 11.01 -9.26 1.80
N LEU A 210 10.82 -10.26 2.67
CA LEU A 210 11.65 -11.47 2.71
C LEU A 210 11.58 -12.24 1.38
N ALA A 211 10.39 -12.41 0.85
CA ALA A 211 10.20 -13.08 -0.45
C ALA A 211 10.87 -12.29 -1.59
N GLY A 212 10.70 -10.96 -1.61
CA GLY A 212 11.41 -10.10 -2.56
C GLY A 212 12.92 -10.22 -2.45
N HIS A 213 13.47 -10.26 -1.21
CA HIS A 213 14.90 -10.49 -0.94
C HIS A 213 15.38 -11.82 -1.51
N LEU A 214 14.67 -12.91 -1.22
CA LEU A 214 15.03 -14.23 -1.74
C LEU A 214 15.02 -14.28 -3.27
N MET A 215 14.00 -13.70 -3.89
CA MET A 215 13.89 -13.64 -5.34
C MET A 215 15.04 -12.83 -5.98
N ALA A 216 15.42 -11.70 -5.38
CA ALA A 216 16.54 -10.88 -5.85
C ALA A 216 17.86 -11.62 -5.70
N ARG A 217 18.10 -12.20 -4.51
CA ARG A 217 19.33 -12.95 -4.20
C ARG A 217 19.56 -14.10 -5.16
N HIS A 218 18.52 -14.85 -5.48
CA HIS A 218 18.59 -15.98 -6.41
C HIS A 218 18.49 -15.57 -7.88
N ARG A 219 18.42 -14.27 -8.18
CA ARG A 219 18.22 -13.73 -9.54
C ARG A 219 17.04 -14.40 -10.25
N PHE A 220 15.94 -14.56 -9.50
CA PHE A 220 14.79 -15.32 -9.97
C PHE A 220 14.23 -14.80 -11.31
N ALA A 221 14.19 -13.48 -11.50
CA ALA A 221 13.72 -12.87 -12.74
C ALA A 221 14.62 -13.16 -13.96
N GLU A 222 15.91 -13.43 -13.74
CA GLU A 222 16.88 -13.73 -14.81
C GLU A 222 16.99 -15.23 -15.08
N ARG A 223 16.86 -16.05 -14.04
CA ARG A 223 17.04 -17.49 -14.06
C ARG A 223 15.73 -18.26 -14.19
N ALA A 224 14.58 -17.58 -14.03
CA ALA A 224 13.30 -18.25 -14.17
C ALA A 224 13.30 -18.95 -15.51
N PRO A 225 13.28 -20.32 -15.56
CA PRO A 225 13.09 -21.00 -16.80
C PRO A 225 11.84 -20.42 -17.44
N VAL A 226 11.77 -20.35 -18.76
CA VAL A 226 10.49 -20.08 -19.44
C VAL A 226 9.61 -21.29 -19.13
N VAL A 227 9.07 -21.27 -17.92
CA VAL A 227 8.11 -22.28 -17.45
C VAL A 227 6.98 -22.26 -18.45
N ALA A 228 6.49 -23.44 -18.80
CA ALA A 228 5.33 -23.54 -19.68
C ALA A 228 4.29 -22.50 -19.26
N ARG A 229 3.75 -21.73 -20.19
CA ARG A 229 2.83 -20.59 -19.93
C ARG A 229 1.71 -20.96 -18.96
N LEU A 230 1.25 -22.21 -19.03
CA LEU A 230 0.16 -22.71 -18.18
C LEU A 230 0.47 -22.67 -16.67
N PRO A 231 1.59 -23.20 -16.14
CA PRO A 231 1.91 -23.08 -14.73
C PRO A 231 1.99 -21.63 -14.23
N ALA A 232 2.59 -20.73 -15.02
CA ALA A 232 2.67 -19.32 -14.65
C ALA A 232 1.28 -18.65 -14.59
N LEU A 233 0.40 -18.96 -15.54
CA LEU A 233 -1.00 -18.50 -15.53
C LEU A 233 -1.77 -19.09 -14.35
N LEU A 234 -1.58 -20.37 -14.04
CA LEU A 234 -2.21 -20.99 -12.87
C LEU A 234 -1.77 -20.36 -11.55
N LEU A 235 -0.49 -19.97 -11.43
CA LEU A 235 0.00 -19.20 -10.27
C LEU A 235 -0.69 -17.83 -10.19
N ILE A 236 -0.83 -17.11 -11.29
CA ILE A 236 -1.53 -15.82 -11.32
C ILE A 236 -2.99 -16.01 -10.94
N LEU A 237 -3.71 -16.94 -11.59
CA LEU A 237 -5.14 -17.17 -11.32
C LEU A 237 -5.38 -17.66 -9.89
N GLY A 238 -4.58 -18.60 -9.39
CA GLY A 238 -4.64 -19.07 -8.02
C GLY A 238 -4.31 -17.96 -7.01
N GLY A 239 -3.31 -17.14 -7.32
CA GLY A 239 -2.96 -15.98 -6.51
C GLY A 239 -4.08 -14.93 -6.47
N LEU A 240 -4.69 -14.60 -7.62
CA LEU A 240 -5.84 -13.71 -7.68
C LEU A 240 -7.05 -14.29 -6.93
N ALA A 241 -7.30 -15.60 -7.06
CA ALA A 241 -8.35 -16.27 -6.30
C ALA A 241 -8.11 -16.13 -4.79
N LEU A 242 -6.89 -16.36 -4.29
CA LEU A 242 -6.54 -16.16 -2.88
C LEU A 242 -6.73 -14.70 -2.43
N CYS A 243 -6.39 -13.74 -3.27
CA CYS A 243 -6.56 -12.32 -2.94
C CYS A 243 -8.03 -11.94 -2.69
N VAL A 244 -8.96 -12.53 -3.45
CA VAL A 244 -10.40 -12.22 -3.35
C VAL A 244 -11.20 -13.20 -2.51
N MET A 245 -10.64 -14.37 -2.16
CA MET A 245 -11.36 -15.43 -1.43
C MET A 245 -12.00 -14.97 -0.10
N ALA A 246 -11.35 -14.05 0.60
CA ALA A 246 -11.90 -13.50 1.84
C ALA A 246 -13.22 -12.75 1.60
N GLU A 247 -13.35 -12.13 0.45
CA GLU A 247 -14.53 -11.36 0.04
C GLU A 247 -15.67 -12.28 -0.43
N PHE A 248 -15.32 -13.44 -0.99
CA PHE A 248 -16.32 -14.41 -1.45
C PHE A 248 -17.11 -15.10 -0.34
N ARG A 249 -16.62 -15.08 0.89
CA ARG A 249 -17.18 -15.88 2.00
C ARG A 249 -17.46 -17.35 1.62
N MET A 250 -16.84 -17.85 0.56
CA MET A 250 -17.12 -19.15 -0.02
C MET A 250 -16.42 -20.29 0.71
N LEU A 251 -15.46 -20.00 1.61
CA LEU A 251 -14.64 -21.00 2.26
C LEU A 251 -14.55 -20.85 3.80
N PRO A 252 -15.69 -20.59 4.53
CA PRO A 252 -15.67 -20.62 5.98
C PRO A 252 -15.08 -21.93 6.54
N PRO A 253 -15.35 -23.12 5.94
CA PRO A 253 -14.75 -24.39 6.40
C PRO A 253 -13.23 -24.42 6.27
N VAL A 254 -12.66 -23.86 5.19
CA VAL A 254 -11.21 -23.84 4.99
C VAL A 254 -10.51 -22.90 5.97
N THR A 255 -11.06 -21.70 6.20
CA THR A 255 -10.51 -20.78 7.20
C THR A 255 -10.61 -21.33 8.62
N ALA A 256 -11.72 -21.98 8.97
CA ALA A 256 -11.89 -22.64 10.25
C ALA A 256 -10.95 -23.84 10.41
N PHE A 257 -10.81 -24.68 9.38
CA PHE A 257 -9.87 -25.80 9.37
C PHE A 257 -8.43 -25.34 9.54
N CYS A 258 -8.01 -24.32 8.81
CA CYS A 258 -6.65 -23.76 8.92
C CYS A 258 -6.41 -23.18 10.32
N ALA A 259 -7.36 -22.45 10.89
CA ALA A 259 -7.24 -21.88 12.23
C ALA A 259 -7.13 -22.96 13.31
N ALA A 260 -7.88 -24.07 13.17
CA ALA A 260 -7.90 -25.15 14.14
C ALA A 260 -6.70 -26.11 14.01
N ASN A 261 -6.24 -26.40 12.79
CA ASN A 261 -5.30 -27.50 12.53
C ASN A 261 -3.91 -27.04 12.08
N LEU A 262 -3.75 -25.79 11.68
CA LEU A 262 -2.49 -25.24 11.18
C LEU A 262 -2.14 -23.92 11.91
N PRO A 263 -1.84 -23.98 13.23
CA PRO A 263 -1.61 -22.76 14.03
C PRO A 263 -0.42 -21.93 13.55
N LEU A 264 0.51 -22.53 12.81
CA LEU A 264 1.65 -21.85 12.18
C LEU A 264 1.33 -21.32 10.77
N VAL A 265 0.22 -21.79 10.16
CA VAL A 265 -0.25 -21.26 8.88
C VAL A 265 -1.26 -20.16 9.19
N PRO A 266 -0.96 -18.91 8.84
CA PRO A 266 -1.82 -17.81 9.20
C PRO A 266 -3.11 -17.83 8.37
N CYS A 267 -4.20 -18.18 9.00
CA CYS A 267 -5.55 -18.01 8.47
C CYS A 267 -6.19 -16.84 9.20
N SER A 268 -5.87 -15.63 8.81
CA SER A 268 -6.46 -14.45 9.40
C SER A 268 -7.96 -14.41 9.09
N PRO A 269 -8.83 -14.16 10.07
CA PRO A 269 -10.27 -13.98 9.84
C PRO A 269 -10.58 -12.83 8.88
N GLY A 270 -9.72 -11.82 8.82
CA GLY A 270 -9.84 -10.67 7.92
C GLY A 270 -9.34 -10.89 6.50
N GLY A 271 -8.88 -12.09 6.13
CA GLY A 271 -8.39 -12.38 4.77
C GLY A 271 -7.06 -11.72 4.38
N LEU A 272 -6.49 -10.86 5.21
CA LEU A 272 -5.25 -10.13 4.88
C LEU A 272 -4.08 -11.06 4.64
N GLN A 273 -4.00 -12.16 5.36
CA GLN A 273 -2.93 -13.14 5.19
C GLN A 273 -3.04 -13.90 3.86
N GLN A 274 -4.26 -14.25 3.43
CA GLN A 274 -4.50 -14.84 2.11
C GLN A 274 -4.08 -13.88 1.00
N LYS A 275 -4.32 -12.57 1.16
CA LYS A 275 -3.88 -11.55 0.21
C LYS A 275 -2.35 -11.46 0.11
N ILE A 276 -1.62 -11.65 1.22
CA ILE A 276 -0.15 -11.75 1.21
C ILE A 276 0.29 -12.93 0.34
N TYR A 277 -0.23 -14.13 0.61
CA TYR A 277 0.13 -15.33 -0.17
C TYR A 277 -0.33 -15.24 -1.61
N GLY A 278 -1.53 -14.73 -1.85
CA GLY A 278 -2.05 -14.48 -3.20
C GLY A 278 -1.15 -13.53 -3.98
N SER A 279 -0.71 -12.44 -3.37
CA SER A 279 0.22 -11.49 -3.98
C SER A 279 1.58 -12.11 -4.31
N LEU A 280 2.08 -13.00 -3.45
CA LEU A 280 3.32 -13.75 -3.71
C LEU A 280 3.18 -14.64 -4.97
N LEU A 281 2.08 -15.40 -5.08
CA LEU A 281 1.82 -16.24 -6.25
C LEU A 281 1.66 -15.42 -7.52
N VAL A 282 0.91 -14.31 -7.45
CA VAL A 282 0.76 -13.38 -8.58
C VAL A 282 2.12 -12.84 -9.02
N PHE A 283 2.96 -12.40 -8.09
CA PHE A 283 4.28 -11.86 -8.40
C PHE A 283 5.17 -12.90 -9.06
N VAL A 284 5.24 -14.12 -8.51
CA VAL A 284 6.01 -15.25 -9.07
C VAL A 284 5.54 -15.57 -10.48
N GLY A 285 4.23 -15.66 -10.71
CA GLY A 285 3.68 -15.92 -12.05
C GLY A 285 3.95 -14.79 -13.05
N LEU A 286 3.80 -13.52 -12.63
CA LEU A 286 4.09 -12.35 -13.47
C LEU A 286 5.54 -12.32 -13.96
N VAL A 287 6.49 -12.60 -13.06
CA VAL A 287 7.92 -12.57 -13.39
C VAL A 287 8.29 -13.67 -14.40
N GLN A 288 7.54 -14.77 -14.46
CA GLN A 288 7.78 -15.88 -15.38
C GLN A 288 7.20 -15.66 -16.80
N LEU A 289 6.34 -14.65 -16.99
CA LEU A 289 5.70 -14.37 -18.30
C LEU A 289 6.38 -13.19 -19.01
N PRO A 290 7.21 -13.43 -20.05
CA PRO A 290 7.95 -12.36 -20.75
C PRO A 290 7.05 -11.28 -21.34
N TRP A 291 5.90 -11.66 -21.90
CA TRP A 291 4.96 -10.73 -22.50
C TRP A 291 4.33 -9.77 -21.46
N LEU A 292 4.02 -10.26 -20.23
CA LEU A 292 3.56 -9.40 -19.14
C LEU A 292 4.66 -8.45 -18.67
N ARG A 293 5.89 -8.94 -18.55
CA ARG A 293 7.04 -8.06 -18.23
C ARG A 293 7.22 -6.96 -19.27
N GLN A 294 7.07 -7.29 -20.56
CA GLN A 294 7.13 -6.30 -21.64
C GLN A 294 5.97 -5.29 -21.54
N ALA A 295 4.73 -5.76 -21.30
CA ALA A 295 3.57 -4.89 -21.10
C ALA A 295 3.76 -3.92 -19.92
N LEU A 296 4.32 -4.38 -18.80
CA LEU A 296 4.63 -3.55 -17.63
C LEU A 296 5.80 -2.57 -17.90
N GLN A 297 6.60 -2.78 -18.93
CA GLN A 297 7.65 -1.85 -19.37
C GLN A 297 7.16 -0.85 -20.43
N ALA A 298 5.90 -0.92 -20.85
CA ALA A 298 5.32 0.03 -21.79
C ALA A 298 5.32 1.46 -21.24
N ARG A 299 5.30 2.47 -22.12
CA ARG A 299 5.36 3.89 -21.72
C ARG A 299 4.25 4.28 -20.75
N TRP A 300 3.04 3.79 -20.98
CA TRP A 300 1.89 4.06 -20.11
C TRP A 300 2.09 3.49 -18.69
N ALA A 301 2.59 2.25 -18.58
CA ALA A 301 2.83 1.60 -17.29
C ALA A 301 3.95 2.30 -16.51
N ARG A 302 5.04 2.70 -17.20
CA ARG A 302 6.11 3.50 -16.59
C ARG A 302 5.61 4.87 -16.11
N GLY A 303 4.78 5.54 -16.91
CA GLY A 303 4.17 6.82 -16.52
C GLY A 303 3.27 6.71 -15.28
N LEU A 304 2.46 5.65 -15.19
CA LEU A 304 1.67 5.36 -14.00
C LEU A 304 2.56 5.02 -12.79
N GLY A 305 3.63 4.26 -13.00
CA GLY A 305 4.61 3.94 -11.96
C GLY A 305 5.30 5.19 -11.40
N GLU A 306 5.64 6.16 -12.25
CA GLU A 306 6.30 7.40 -11.83
C GLU A 306 5.43 8.24 -10.89
N ILE A 307 4.13 8.34 -11.15
CA ILE A 307 3.20 9.11 -10.31
C ILE A 307 2.60 8.31 -9.15
N SER A 308 2.83 6.99 -9.08
CA SER A 308 2.11 6.08 -8.18
C SER A 308 2.27 6.43 -6.71
N PHE A 309 3.47 6.81 -6.27
CA PHE A 309 3.74 7.19 -4.89
C PHE A 309 3.10 8.54 -4.54
N SER A 310 3.20 9.53 -5.43
CA SER A 310 2.53 10.82 -5.29
C SER A 310 1.01 10.64 -5.21
N LEU A 311 0.43 9.81 -6.09
CA LEU A 311 -1.00 9.49 -6.11
C LEU A 311 -1.43 8.83 -4.79
N TYR A 312 -0.60 7.90 -4.30
CA TYR A 312 -0.84 7.21 -3.04
C TYR A 312 -0.90 8.17 -1.84
N LEU A 313 -0.02 9.17 -1.79
CA LEU A 313 0.04 10.13 -0.69
C LEU A 313 -1.06 11.20 -0.74
N THR A 314 -1.51 11.60 -1.94
CA THR A 314 -2.32 12.81 -2.11
C THR A 314 -3.81 12.58 -2.33
N HIS A 315 -4.25 11.35 -2.65
CA HIS A 315 -5.66 11.08 -2.97
C HIS A 315 -6.59 11.13 -1.75
N TRP A 316 -6.08 10.83 -0.56
CA TRP A 316 -6.89 10.71 0.66
C TRP A 316 -7.64 12.01 1.01
N PRO A 317 -6.98 13.17 1.20
CA PRO A 317 -7.67 14.39 1.52
C PRO A 317 -8.62 14.89 0.40
N LEU A 318 -8.34 14.53 -0.86
CA LEU A 318 -9.22 14.88 -1.97
C LEU A 318 -10.55 14.12 -1.88
N LEU A 319 -10.51 12.86 -1.49
CA LEU A 319 -11.72 12.03 -1.33
C LEU A 319 -12.65 12.62 -0.26
N PHE A 320 -12.13 12.99 0.90
CA PHE A 320 -12.93 13.42 2.04
C PHE A 320 -13.26 14.93 2.04
N GLY A 321 -12.50 15.76 1.33
CA GLY A 321 -12.71 17.19 1.23
C GLY A 321 -13.41 17.61 -0.07
N PRO A 322 -12.68 17.94 -1.15
CA PRO A 322 -13.26 18.45 -2.39
C PRO A 322 -14.31 17.53 -3.02
N VAL A 323 -14.13 16.20 -2.95
CA VAL A 323 -15.11 15.25 -3.49
C VAL A 323 -16.37 15.23 -2.65
N ALA A 324 -16.26 15.31 -1.31
CA ALA A 324 -17.42 15.47 -0.43
C ALA A 324 -18.20 16.75 -0.75
N ALA A 325 -17.50 17.88 -0.89
CA ALA A 325 -18.12 19.15 -1.28
C ALA A 325 -18.86 19.06 -2.62
N LEU A 326 -18.28 18.36 -3.60
CA LEU A 326 -18.89 18.18 -4.90
C LEU A 326 -20.16 17.31 -4.84
N VAL A 327 -20.18 16.24 -4.04
CA VAL A 327 -21.38 15.42 -3.81
C VAL A 327 -22.49 16.29 -3.22
N LEU A 328 -22.19 17.07 -2.19
CA LEU A 328 -23.18 17.95 -1.54
C LEU A 328 -23.72 19.03 -2.49
N ALA A 329 -22.85 19.63 -3.30
CA ALA A 329 -23.27 20.66 -4.28
C ALA A 329 -24.15 20.10 -5.40
N LEU A 330 -23.90 18.87 -5.85
CA LEU A 330 -24.59 18.28 -7.01
C LEU A 330 -25.82 17.44 -6.64
N GLN A 331 -25.97 16.98 -5.39
CA GLN A 331 -27.09 16.11 -5.01
C GLN A 331 -28.46 16.76 -5.13
N GLY A 332 -28.56 18.08 -4.88
CA GLY A 332 -29.81 18.82 -5.03
C GLY A 332 -30.28 18.88 -6.48
N PRO A 333 -29.49 19.43 -7.40
CA PRO A 333 -29.90 19.58 -8.80
C PRO A 333 -29.94 18.29 -9.61
N LEU A 334 -29.11 17.29 -9.29
CA LEU A 334 -28.98 16.08 -10.11
C LEU A 334 -29.51 14.81 -9.45
N GLY A 335 -29.78 14.88 -8.15
CA GLY A 335 -30.04 13.68 -7.34
C GLY A 335 -28.72 12.95 -6.96
N LEU A 336 -28.80 12.11 -5.91
CA LEU A 336 -27.63 11.50 -5.29
C LEU A 336 -26.87 10.53 -6.22
N PRO A 337 -27.47 9.62 -7.01
CA PRO A 337 -26.71 8.69 -7.83
C PRO A 337 -25.81 9.37 -8.89
N PRO A 338 -26.28 10.30 -9.73
CA PRO A 338 -25.41 10.98 -10.69
C PRO A 338 -24.42 11.91 -10.02
N ALA A 339 -24.78 12.58 -8.91
CA ALA A 339 -23.85 13.41 -8.15
C ALA A 339 -22.64 12.61 -7.67
N ARG A 340 -22.85 11.41 -7.12
CA ARG A 340 -21.76 10.51 -6.70
C ARG A 340 -20.86 10.11 -7.87
N LEU A 341 -21.42 9.70 -8.99
CA LEU A 341 -20.64 9.28 -10.16
C LEU A 341 -19.78 10.41 -10.71
N LEU A 342 -20.37 11.61 -10.85
CA LEU A 342 -19.61 12.79 -11.28
C LEU A 342 -18.51 13.16 -10.29
N ALA A 343 -18.80 13.13 -9.00
CA ALA A 343 -17.82 13.40 -7.95
C ALA A 343 -16.67 12.36 -7.96
N ILE A 344 -16.95 11.08 -8.20
CA ILE A 344 -15.93 10.05 -8.37
C ILE A 344 -15.04 10.37 -9.58
N VAL A 345 -15.63 10.63 -10.74
CA VAL A 345 -14.85 10.92 -11.97
C VAL A 345 -13.99 12.17 -11.79
N ALA A 346 -14.57 13.25 -11.25
CA ALA A 346 -13.85 14.48 -10.96
C ALA A 346 -12.75 14.28 -9.93
N GLY A 347 -13.03 13.52 -8.86
CA GLY A 347 -12.07 13.19 -7.82
C GLY A 347 -10.90 12.34 -8.32
N LEU A 348 -11.16 11.37 -9.18
CA LEU A 348 -10.11 10.58 -9.85
C LEU A 348 -9.24 11.50 -10.73
N ALA A 349 -9.85 12.33 -11.58
CA ALA A 349 -9.13 13.27 -12.43
C ALA A 349 -8.27 14.24 -11.61
N LEU A 350 -8.84 14.82 -10.54
CA LEU A 350 -8.14 15.70 -9.61
C LEU A 350 -6.98 14.99 -8.91
N SER A 351 -7.15 13.73 -8.50
CA SER A 351 -6.10 12.92 -7.88
C SER A 351 -4.92 12.71 -8.83
N PHE A 352 -5.17 12.42 -10.11
CA PHE A 352 -4.13 12.31 -11.12
C PHE A 352 -3.41 13.64 -11.40
N ALA A 353 -4.16 14.74 -11.48
CA ALA A 353 -3.60 16.07 -11.67
C ALA A 353 -2.71 16.45 -10.49
N LEU A 354 -3.21 16.30 -9.26
CA LEU A 354 -2.44 16.60 -8.05
C LEU A 354 -1.21 15.71 -7.90
N ALA A 355 -1.29 14.43 -8.23
CA ALA A 355 -0.15 13.52 -8.21
C ALA A 355 0.97 13.97 -9.16
N ARG A 356 0.61 14.49 -10.33
CA ARG A 356 1.59 15.08 -11.27
C ARG A 356 2.21 16.36 -10.72
N LEU A 357 1.42 17.25 -10.12
CA LEU A 357 1.91 18.45 -9.45
C LEU A 357 2.82 18.13 -8.26
N PHE A 358 2.63 17.00 -7.62
CA PHE A 358 3.43 16.53 -6.49
C PHE A 358 4.77 15.89 -6.89
N LEU A 359 4.97 15.51 -8.16
CA LEU A 359 6.20 14.87 -8.65
C LEU A 359 7.50 15.62 -8.32
N PRO A 360 7.57 16.98 -8.36
CA PRO A 360 8.78 17.70 -7.96
C PRO A 360 9.21 17.40 -6.52
N VAL A 361 8.25 17.23 -5.59
CA VAL A 361 8.51 16.89 -4.18
C VAL A 361 9.12 15.49 -4.10
N ASP A 362 8.54 14.52 -4.80
CA ASP A 362 9.03 13.14 -4.84
C ASP A 362 10.46 13.07 -5.42
N ARG A 363 10.68 13.76 -6.54
CA ARG A 363 12.01 13.86 -7.17
C ARG A 363 13.04 14.55 -6.28
N LEU A 364 12.63 15.57 -5.53
CA LEU A 364 13.48 16.24 -4.55
C LEU A 364 13.87 15.27 -3.44
N ALA A 365 12.92 14.52 -2.88
CA ALA A 365 13.17 13.52 -1.85
C ALA A 365 14.16 12.45 -2.32
N VAL A 366 14.04 11.97 -3.57
CA VAL A 366 15.01 11.03 -4.17
C VAL A 366 16.40 11.64 -4.27
N ARG A 367 16.51 12.89 -4.73
CA ARG A 367 17.81 13.57 -4.85
C ARG A 367 18.49 13.78 -3.50
N LEU A 368 17.74 14.26 -2.51
CA LEU A 368 18.26 14.46 -1.15
C LEU A 368 18.65 13.15 -0.48
N SER A 369 17.82 12.12 -0.60
CA SER A 369 18.13 10.77 -0.12
C SER A 369 19.46 10.24 -0.67
N ARG A 370 19.72 10.42 -1.97
CA ARG A 370 20.97 10.02 -2.60
C ARG A 370 22.17 10.79 -2.04
N ARG A 371 22.01 12.11 -1.81
CA ARG A 371 23.07 12.94 -1.20
C ARG A 371 23.40 12.49 0.21
N VAL A 372 22.40 12.26 1.06
CA VAL A 372 22.56 11.76 2.42
C VAL A 372 23.29 10.41 2.45
N GLN A 373 23.03 9.55 1.46
CA GLN A 373 23.72 8.27 1.30
C GLN A 373 25.12 8.39 0.71
N GLY A 374 25.65 9.60 0.49
CA GLY A 374 26.95 9.82 -0.14
C GLY A 374 27.00 9.42 -1.63
N ARG A 375 25.83 9.31 -2.28
CA ARG A 375 25.75 8.97 -3.71
C ARG A 375 25.94 10.23 -4.55
N ARG A 376 27.04 10.30 -5.31
CA ARG A 376 27.22 11.36 -6.32
C ARG A 376 26.10 11.27 -7.38
N PRO A 377 25.56 12.39 -7.86
CA PRO A 377 24.63 12.36 -8.99
C PRO A 377 25.32 11.64 -10.16
N ALA A 378 24.59 10.72 -10.81
CA ALA A 378 25.07 10.18 -12.06
C ALA A 378 25.23 11.34 -13.03
N ILE A 379 26.46 11.58 -13.47
CA ILE A 379 26.75 12.54 -14.55
C ILE A 379 25.93 12.01 -15.74
N SER A 380 24.95 12.78 -16.19
CA SER A 380 24.24 12.48 -17.45
C SER A 380 25.32 12.48 -18.54
N ARG A 381 25.66 11.30 -19.05
CA ARG A 381 26.34 11.23 -20.32
C ARG A 381 25.32 11.71 -21.36
N SER A 382 25.53 12.93 -21.81
CA SER A 382 24.88 13.56 -22.96
C SER A 382 25.00 12.68 -24.21
#